data_2e17bf5efb6297619c571d0347ae8883
#
_entry.id   2e17bf5efb6297619c571d0347ae8883
#
_cell.length_a   1.000
_cell.length_b   1.000
_cell.length_c   1.000
_cell.angle_alpha   90.00
_cell.angle_beta   90.00
_cell.angle_gamma   90.00
#
_symmetry.space_group_name_H-M   'P 1'
#
loop_
_entity.id
_entity.type
_entity.pdbx_description
1 polymer ?
#
loop_
_entity_poly.entity_id
_entity_poly.type
_entity_poly.pdbx_seq_one_letter_code
_entity_poly.pdbx_strand_id
1 'polypeptide(L)'
;MGRTYVCRDWEPRNEYTTPISEEPSYRNSGIIKAVTPDGDKIQVGRITYESFENEEFQYIITPFWEIIDTLSSDIFQGIPGIDMELRLEHYYRVNYVPVFMTERTPGPNREDLWELLDSVNLTYYDRLEWLIRTDLRAAADNLIVERARDTGRNAYAADRKELERLVADGQYGDQITVANLQILGHNSKECTKMLNRLMHYGIHLVSRKERLDLKLEDYKVFMPVIAMMYELDTKERRQKQAEGIEKAKSKGVYQGRKRKPVDENLFEEAVRRFRGREILLEEALELTGLSKATFYRRMKEL
;
A
#
# COMPACT_ATOMS: atom_id res chain seq x y z
N MET A 1 -11.88 19.08 -39.99
CA MET A 1 -11.76 17.73 -40.55
C MET A 1 -10.43 17.15 -40.06
N GLY A 2 -10.46 16.34 -39.01
CA GLY A 2 -9.27 15.65 -38.48
C GLY A 2 -8.91 14.50 -39.40
N ARG A 3 -7.67 14.47 -39.89
CA ARG A 3 -7.14 13.33 -40.62
C ARG A 3 -6.91 12.18 -39.64
N THR A 4 -7.77 11.16 -39.71
CA THR A 4 -7.55 9.89 -39.03
C THR A 4 -6.47 9.13 -39.82
N TYR A 5 -5.26 9.07 -39.25
CA TYR A 5 -4.23 8.18 -39.80
C TYR A 5 -4.56 6.76 -39.36
N VAL A 6 -5.16 5.98 -40.25
CA VAL A 6 -5.25 4.53 -40.05
C VAL A 6 -3.92 3.96 -40.55
N CYS A 7 -3.06 3.60 -39.61
CA CYS A 7 -1.83 2.85 -39.90
C CYS A 7 -2.27 1.42 -40.24
N ARG A 8 -2.31 1.05 -41.50
CA ARG A 8 -2.81 -0.25 -41.98
C ARG A 8 -1.84 -1.42 -41.74
N ASP A 9 -0.57 -1.12 -41.50
CA ASP A 9 0.51 -2.13 -41.37
C ASP A 9 1.37 -1.81 -40.13
N TRP A 10 0.73 -1.67 -38.95
CA TRP A 10 1.47 -1.50 -37.74
C TRP A 10 1.89 -2.88 -37.19
N GLU A 11 3.10 -3.31 -37.54
CA GLU A 11 3.78 -4.37 -36.83
C GLU A 11 4.47 -3.76 -35.60
N PRO A 12 4.40 -4.40 -34.41
CA PRO A 12 5.21 -3.99 -33.28
C PRO A 12 6.65 -3.90 -33.75
N ARG A 13 7.32 -2.77 -33.45
CA ARG A 13 8.73 -2.62 -33.83
C ARG A 13 9.49 -3.82 -33.31
N ASN A 14 10.38 -4.41 -34.12
CA ASN A 14 11.14 -5.61 -33.76
C ASN A 14 11.85 -5.48 -32.40
N GLU A 15 12.28 -4.27 -32.03
CA GLU A 15 12.88 -3.95 -30.76
C GLU A 15 12.01 -4.23 -29.51
N TYR A 16 10.71 -4.44 -29.67
CA TYR A 16 9.81 -4.86 -28.58
C TYR A 16 9.64 -6.36 -28.49
N THR A 17 9.90 -7.08 -29.55
CA THR A 17 9.52 -8.49 -29.65
C THR A 17 10.69 -9.44 -29.94
N THR A 18 11.83 -8.90 -30.40
CA THR A 18 12.98 -9.71 -30.80
C THR A 18 14.17 -9.44 -29.89
N PRO A 19 14.41 -10.31 -28.89
CA PRO A 19 15.58 -10.20 -28.03
C PRO A 19 16.88 -10.59 -28.77
N ILE A 20 18.01 -10.18 -28.22
CA ILE A 20 19.30 -10.78 -28.54
C ILE A 20 19.31 -12.21 -28.03
N SER A 21 19.61 -13.18 -28.91
CA SER A 21 19.54 -14.61 -28.61
C SER A 21 20.81 -15.18 -27.96
N GLU A 22 21.86 -14.40 -27.86
CA GLU A 22 23.13 -14.77 -27.24
C GLU A 22 23.02 -14.79 -25.71
N GLU A 23 23.91 -15.53 -25.06
CA GLU A 23 24.00 -15.53 -23.61
C GLU A 23 24.70 -14.24 -23.15
N PRO A 24 24.09 -13.46 -22.22
CA PRO A 24 24.68 -12.20 -21.79
C PRO A 24 25.93 -12.41 -20.95
N SER A 25 26.95 -11.62 -21.20
CA SER A 25 28.19 -11.57 -20.39
C SER A 25 27.97 -10.89 -19.03
N TYR A 26 26.99 -9.99 -18.94
CA TYR A 26 26.59 -9.31 -17.72
C TYR A 26 25.07 -9.11 -17.68
N ARG A 27 24.49 -9.31 -16.48
CA ARG A 27 23.06 -9.07 -16.23
C ARG A 27 22.85 -8.35 -14.90
N ASN A 28 21.97 -7.36 -14.90
CA ASN A 28 21.50 -6.67 -13.70
C ASN A 28 19.98 -6.51 -13.76
N SER A 29 19.29 -6.58 -12.63
CA SER A 29 17.82 -6.52 -12.60
C SER A 29 17.30 -5.68 -11.44
N GLY A 30 16.24 -4.95 -11.71
CA GLY A 30 15.48 -4.18 -10.72
C GLY A 30 13.98 -4.45 -10.79
N ILE A 31 13.28 -4.25 -9.67
CA ILE A 31 11.83 -4.25 -9.59
C ILE A 31 11.34 -2.82 -9.67
N ILE A 32 10.49 -2.54 -10.66
CA ILE A 32 9.80 -1.25 -10.80
C ILE A 32 8.61 -1.25 -9.85
N LYS A 33 8.51 -0.24 -8.99
CA LYS A 33 7.42 -0.09 -8.03
C LYS A 33 6.74 1.26 -8.20
N ALA A 34 5.41 1.26 -8.16
CA ALA A 34 4.61 2.47 -8.04
C ALA A 34 4.42 2.81 -6.55
N VAL A 35 4.68 4.05 -6.19
CA VAL A 35 4.52 4.56 -4.82
C VAL A 35 3.18 5.27 -4.72
N THR A 36 2.29 4.76 -3.86
CA THR A 36 0.99 5.38 -3.62
C THR A 36 1.11 6.67 -2.80
N PRO A 37 0.08 7.54 -2.78
CA PRO A 37 0.06 8.73 -1.91
C PRO A 37 0.26 8.41 -0.41
N ASP A 38 -0.16 7.23 0.02
CA ASP A 38 0.00 6.75 1.40
C ASP A 38 1.40 6.18 1.68
N GLY A 39 2.26 6.09 0.65
CA GLY A 39 3.64 5.61 0.74
C GLY A 39 3.80 4.10 0.54
N ASP A 40 2.72 3.37 0.23
CA ASP A 40 2.81 1.95 -0.10
C ASP A 40 3.52 1.76 -1.45
N LYS A 41 4.34 0.71 -1.55
CA LYS A 41 5.12 0.38 -2.75
C LYS A 41 4.51 -0.84 -3.44
N ILE A 42 3.95 -0.66 -4.62
CA ILE A 42 3.30 -1.72 -5.40
C ILE A 42 4.22 -2.14 -6.54
N GLN A 43 4.51 -3.41 -6.67
CA GLN A 43 5.38 -3.92 -7.73
C GLN A 43 4.62 -3.99 -9.06
N VAL A 44 5.08 -3.22 -10.06
CA VAL A 44 4.41 -3.10 -11.36
C VAL A 44 5.19 -3.74 -12.51
N GLY A 45 6.44 -4.09 -12.29
CA GLY A 45 7.24 -4.74 -13.33
C GLY A 45 8.67 -5.01 -12.90
N ARG A 46 9.40 -5.67 -13.79
CA ARG A 46 10.84 -5.90 -13.69
C ARG A 46 11.54 -5.19 -14.85
N ILE A 47 12.68 -4.60 -14.59
CA ILE A 47 13.61 -4.13 -15.63
C ILE A 47 14.90 -4.91 -15.50
N THR A 48 15.37 -5.46 -16.61
CA THR A 48 16.64 -6.19 -16.70
C THR A 48 17.52 -5.50 -17.74
N TYR A 49 18.77 -5.28 -17.39
CA TYR A 49 19.84 -4.86 -18.31
C TYR A 49 20.74 -6.04 -18.57
N GLU A 50 21.05 -6.28 -19.84
CA GLU A 50 21.96 -7.32 -20.31
C GLU A 50 22.96 -6.70 -21.26
N SER A 51 24.24 -7.05 -21.15
CA SER A 51 25.28 -6.73 -22.12
C SER A 51 25.97 -7.99 -22.62
N PHE A 52 26.50 -7.93 -23.84
CA PHE A 52 27.05 -9.03 -24.59
C PHE A 52 28.53 -8.76 -24.97
N GLU A 53 29.29 -9.78 -25.33
CA GLU A 53 30.70 -9.64 -25.67
C GLU A 53 30.96 -8.77 -26.91
N ASN A 54 29.96 -8.66 -27.81
CA ASN A 54 30.02 -7.89 -29.05
C ASN A 54 29.66 -6.38 -28.86
N GLU A 55 29.70 -5.87 -27.64
CA GLU A 55 29.29 -4.50 -27.25
C GLU A 55 27.79 -4.21 -27.42
N GLU A 56 26.99 -5.18 -27.81
CA GLU A 56 25.52 -5.05 -27.81
C GLU A 56 24.97 -5.09 -26.39
N PHE A 57 23.80 -4.48 -26.24
CA PHE A 57 23.07 -4.54 -24.97
C PHE A 57 21.56 -4.51 -25.20
N GLN A 58 20.84 -4.94 -24.20
CA GLN A 58 19.38 -4.79 -24.20
C GLN A 58 18.84 -4.49 -22.82
N TYR A 59 17.70 -3.77 -22.82
CA TYR A 59 16.83 -3.65 -21.67
C TYR A 59 15.60 -4.48 -21.92
N ILE A 60 15.20 -5.26 -20.91
CA ILE A 60 13.98 -6.07 -20.93
C ILE A 60 13.07 -5.52 -19.85
N ILE A 61 11.88 -5.05 -20.23
CA ILE A 61 10.87 -4.61 -19.27
C ILE A 61 9.76 -5.65 -19.28
N THR A 62 9.49 -6.24 -18.13
CA THR A 62 8.48 -7.28 -17.91
C THR A 62 7.41 -6.73 -16.97
N PRO A 63 6.26 -6.28 -17.49
CA PRO A 63 5.16 -5.80 -16.66
C PRO A 63 4.52 -6.94 -15.88
N PHE A 64 4.06 -6.67 -14.66
CA PHE A 64 3.31 -7.62 -13.83
C PHE A 64 1.81 -7.38 -14.03
N TRP A 65 1.28 -7.90 -15.14
CA TRP A 65 -0.09 -7.65 -15.58
C TRP A 65 -1.15 -8.02 -14.53
N GLU A 66 -0.91 -9.10 -13.77
CA GLU A 66 -1.80 -9.55 -12.71
C GLU A 66 -1.99 -8.49 -11.62
N ILE A 67 -0.94 -7.69 -11.38
CA ILE A 67 -0.97 -6.60 -10.41
C ILE A 67 -1.50 -5.33 -11.08
N ILE A 68 -0.95 -4.96 -12.24
CA ILE A 68 -1.29 -3.73 -12.97
C ILE A 68 -2.79 -3.64 -13.22
N ASP A 69 -3.43 -4.73 -13.65
CA ASP A 69 -4.87 -4.78 -13.93
C ASP A 69 -5.76 -4.53 -12.69
N THR A 70 -5.21 -4.55 -11.50
CA THR A 70 -5.94 -4.25 -10.26
C THR A 70 -5.80 -2.80 -9.82
N LEU A 71 -4.91 -2.03 -10.47
CA LEU A 71 -4.59 -0.65 -10.09
C LEU A 71 -5.48 0.35 -10.83
N SER A 72 -5.81 1.44 -10.13
CA SER A 72 -6.43 2.59 -10.76
C SER A 72 -5.39 3.44 -11.50
N SER A 73 -5.84 4.22 -12.48
CA SER A 73 -4.99 5.17 -13.22
C SER A 73 -4.36 6.23 -12.34
N ASP A 74 -4.93 6.52 -11.16
CA ASP A 74 -4.34 7.45 -10.20
C ASP A 74 -3.09 6.89 -9.52
N ILE A 75 -2.96 5.55 -9.47
CA ILE A 75 -1.82 4.86 -8.85
C ILE A 75 -0.76 4.54 -9.90
N PHE A 76 -1.17 4.10 -11.08
CA PHE A 76 -0.24 3.69 -12.13
C PHE A 76 -0.74 4.11 -13.52
N GLN A 77 0.05 4.94 -14.21
CA GLN A 77 -0.26 5.47 -15.54
C GLN A 77 0.56 4.82 -16.66
N GLY A 78 1.38 3.83 -16.34
CA GLY A 78 2.27 3.16 -17.28
C GLY A 78 3.74 3.39 -16.98
N ILE A 79 4.61 2.75 -17.76
CA ILE A 79 6.07 2.92 -17.70
C ILE A 79 6.48 3.87 -18.83
N PRO A 80 7.14 5.01 -18.54
CA PRO A 80 7.52 5.99 -19.55
C PRO A 80 8.29 5.38 -20.72
N GLY A 81 7.85 5.71 -21.93
CA GLY A 81 8.44 5.22 -23.18
C GLY A 81 8.10 3.77 -23.54
N ILE A 82 7.17 3.14 -22.82
CA ILE A 82 6.65 1.81 -23.12
C ILE A 82 5.17 1.92 -23.50
N ASP A 83 4.81 1.35 -24.65
CA ASP A 83 3.42 1.25 -25.07
C ASP A 83 2.74 0.07 -24.37
N MET A 84 2.12 0.36 -23.22
CA MET A 84 1.45 -0.65 -22.40
C MET A 84 0.16 -1.21 -23.03
N GLU A 85 -0.41 -0.54 -24.05
CA GLU A 85 -1.61 -1.03 -24.74
C GLU A 85 -1.33 -2.30 -25.53
N LEU A 86 -0.09 -2.53 -25.94
CA LEU A 86 0.32 -3.75 -26.63
C LEU A 86 0.24 -5.01 -25.75
N ARG A 87 0.23 -4.86 -24.44
CA ARG A 87 0.13 -5.95 -23.45
C ARG A 87 1.09 -7.11 -23.72
N LEU A 88 2.35 -6.78 -24.09
CA LEU A 88 3.38 -7.78 -24.30
C LEU A 88 3.83 -8.35 -22.95
N GLU A 89 4.27 -9.60 -22.95
CA GLU A 89 4.88 -10.24 -21.79
C GLU A 89 6.23 -9.57 -21.47
N HIS A 90 7.00 -9.28 -22.52
CA HIS A 90 8.29 -8.61 -22.43
C HIS A 90 8.41 -7.52 -23.46
N TYR A 91 8.98 -6.37 -23.07
CA TYR A 91 9.32 -5.27 -23.96
C TYR A 91 10.84 -5.18 -24.06
N TYR A 92 11.38 -5.48 -25.25
CA TYR A 92 12.82 -5.42 -25.51
C TYR A 92 13.22 -4.06 -26.07
N ARG A 93 14.36 -3.54 -25.62
CA ARG A 93 15.02 -2.36 -26.13
C ARG A 93 16.46 -2.71 -26.45
N VAL A 94 16.67 -3.16 -27.70
CA VAL A 94 17.99 -3.61 -28.20
C VAL A 94 18.81 -2.41 -28.63
N ASN A 95 20.02 -2.27 -28.09
CA ASN A 95 20.98 -1.17 -28.35
C ASN A 95 20.36 0.23 -28.15
N TYR A 96 19.34 0.32 -27.30
CA TYR A 96 18.64 1.55 -27.00
C TYR A 96 18.31 1.67 -25.51
N VAL A 97 18.62 2.82 -24.91
CA VAL A 97 18.30 3.11 -23.51
C VAL A 97 16.83 3.57 -23.41
N PRO A 98 15.97 2.88 -22.66
CA PRO A 98 14.57 3.27 -22.52
C PRO A 98 14.40 4.69 -21.96
N VAL A 99 13.35 5.39 -22.36
CA VAL A 99 12.99 6.72 -21.83
C VAL A 99 12.91 6.70 -20.31
N PHE A 100 12.30 5.66 -19.76
CA PHE A 100 12.27 5.42 -18.31
C PHE A 100 13.65 5.54 -17.64
N MET A 101 14.70 5.05 -18.28
CA MET A 101 16.06 5.12 -17.76
C MET A 101 16.72 6.47 -18.02
N THR A 102 16.52 7.06 -19.22
CA THR A 102 17.21 8.31 -19.61
C THR A 102 16.73 9.50 -18.79
N GLU A 103 15.48 9.53 -18.36
CA GLU A 103 14.92 10.60 -17.53
C GLU A 103 15.40 10.56 -16.08
N ARG A 104 15.95 9.43 -15.61
CA ARG A 104 16.32 9.20 -14.21
C ARG A 104 17.80 9.04 -13.97
N THR A 105 18.58 8.84 -15.02
CA THR A 105 20.00 8.49 -14.89
C THR A 105 20.88 9.50 -15.60
N PRO A 106 22.11 9.78 -15.10
CA PRO A 106 23.02 10.70 -15.75
C PRO A 106 23.41 10.18 -17.15
N GLY A 107 23.58 11.10 -18.10
CA GLY A 107 24.10 10.77 -19.43
C GLY A 107 25.60 10.41 -19.39
N PRO A 108 26.08 9.57 -20.34
CA PRO A 108 27.48 9.13 -20.35
C PRO A 108 28.48 10.26 -20.61
N ASN A 109 28.04 11.35 -21.24
CA ASN A 109 28.89 12.51 -21.62
C ASN A 109 28.83 13.64 -20.60
N ARG A 110 28.29 13.41 -19.43
CA ARG A 110 28.19 14.42 -18.38
C ARG A 110 29.55 14.64 -17.71
N GLU A 111 29.96 15.89 -17.53
CA GLU A 111 31.29 16.25 -17.01
C GLU A 111 31.51 15.75 -15.57
N ASP A 112 30.46 15.80 -14.74
CA ASP A 112 30.49 15.39 -13.34
C ASP A 112 30.05 13.91 -13.14
N LEU A 113 30.02 13.08 -14.21
CA LEU A 113 29.55 11.71 -14.15
C LEU A 113 30.25 10.89 -13.06
N TRP A 114 31.56 10.96 -12.99
CA TRP A 114 32.36 10.16 -12.06
C TRP A 114 32.16 10.58 -10.60
N GLU A 115 31.95 11.88 -10.35
CA GLU A 115 31.59 12.37 -9.02
C GLU A 115 30.23 11.85 -8.58
N LEU A 116 29.25 11.81 -9.50
CA LEU A 116 27.93 11.24 -9.25
C LEU A 116 28.00 9.73 -8.96
N LEU A 117 28.79 8.97 -9.73
CA LEU A 117 28.96 7.53 -9.50
C LEU A 117 29.66 7.26 -8.16
N ASP A 118 30.69 8.03 -7.83
CA ASP A 118 31.40 7.91 -6.55
C ASP A 118 30.48 8.21 -5.37
N SER A 119 29.57 9.17 -5.49
CA SER A 119 28.60 9.50 -4.43
C SER A 119 27.72 8.32 -4.01
N VAL A 120 27.55 7.32 -4.88
CA VAL A 120 26.80 6.08 -4.62
C VAL A 120 27.70 4.84 -4.55
N ASN A 121 29.02 5.03 -4.44
CA ASN A 121 30.04 3.97 -4.41
C ASN A 121 30.01 3.07 -5.65
N LEU A 122 29.85 3.64 -6.83
CA LEU A 122 29.97 2.95 -8.12
C LEU A 122 31.30 3.25 -8.78
N THR A 123 32.05 2.21 -9.12
CA THR A 123 33.35 2.28 -9.82
C THR A 123 33.23 2.08 -11.33
N TYR A 124 32.02 1.86 -11.84
CA TYR A 124 31.73 1.63 -13.25
C TYR A 124 30.38 2.26 -13.61
N TYR A 125 30.19 2.53 -14.90
CA TYR A 125 28.96 3.13 -15.38
C TYR A 125 27.92 2.05 -15.75
N ASP A 126 26.95 1.85 -14.86
CA ASP A 126 25.72 1.09 -15.09
C ASP A 126 24.52 1.94 -14.65
N ARG A 127 23.68 2.32 -15.60
CA ARG A 127 22.51 3.16 -15.36
C ARG A 127 21.51 2.50 -14.41
N LEU A 128 21.29 1.18 -14.56
CA LEU A 128 20.34 0.46 -13.74
C LEU A 128 20.85 0.32 -12.30
N GLU A 129 22.14 0.01 -12.14
CA GLU A 129 22.77 -0.06 -10.82
C GLU A 129 22.75 1.30 -10.11
N TRP A 130 23.04 2.38 -10.85
CA TRP A 130 22.97 3.73 -10.33
C TRP A 130 21.56 4.08 -9.86
N LEU A 131 20.54 3.78 -10.68
CA LEU A 131 19.13 4.02 -10.34
C LEU A 131 18.70 3.25 -9.10
N ILE A 132 19.08 1.97 -8.98
CA ILE A 132 18.82 1.13 -7.81
C ILE A 132 19.42 1.73 -6.52
N ARG A 133 20.62 2.29 -6.61
CA ARG A 133 21.32 2.87 -5.43
C ARG A 133 20.81 4.25 -5.04
N THR A 134 20.31 5.02 -5.98
CA THR A 134 19.85 6.39 -5.73
C THR A 134 18.38 6.48 -5.32
N ASP A 135 17.57 5.47 -5.59
CA ASP A 135 16.11 5.47 -5.38
C ASP A 135 15.44 6.75 -5.97
N LEU A 136 15.97 7.24 -7.10
CA LEU A 136 15.52 8.48 -7.71
C LEU A 136 14.15 8.34 -8.35
N ARG A 137 13.31 9.33 -8.07
CA ARG A 137 12.00 9.51 -8.72
C ARG A 137 12.10 10.59 -9.79
N ALA A 138 11.44 10.37 -10.91
CA ALA A 138 11.19 11.45 -11.84
C ALA A 138 10.06 12.35 -11.32
N ALA A 139 10.10 13.65 -11.68
CA ALA A 139 9.04 14.58 -11.30
C ALA A 139 7.69 14.27 -11.98
N ALA A 140 7.72 13.50 -13.07
CA ALA A 140 6.56 13.21 -13.92
C ALA A 140 5.75 11.97 -13.48
N ASP A 141 6.31 11.14 -12.60
CA ASP A 141 5.65 9.90 -12.14
C ASP A 141 6.03 9.53 -10.69
N ASN A 142 5.41 8.45 -10.21
CA ASN A 142 5.61 7.92 -8.86
C ASN A 142 6.41 6.61 -8.86
N LEU A 143 7.21 6.33 -9.90
CA LEU A 143 7.93 5.08 -10.03
C LEU A 143 9.32 5.13 -9.40
N ILE A 144 9.71 4.04 -8.75
CA ILE A 144 11.04 3.78 -8.20
C ILE A 144 11.54 2.42 -8.66
N VAL A 145 12.84 2.17 -8.55
CA VAL A 145 13.44 0.87 -8.84
C VAL A 145 14.21 0.38 -7.62
N GLU A 146 13.90 -0.84 -7.20
CA GLU A 146 14.66 -1.54 -6.16
C GLU A 146 15.33 -2.78 -6.74
N ARG A 147 16.41 -3.28 -6.11
CA ARG A 147 17.13 -4.46 -6.60
C ARG A 147 16.23 -5.68 -6.70
N ALA A 148 16.23 -6.35 -7.84
CA ALA A 148 15.55 -7.63 -8.01
C ALA A 148 16.43 -8.78 -7.50
N ARG A 149 15.78 -9.85 -7.00
CA ARG A 149 16.39 -11.15 -6.80
C ARG A 149 16.29 -11.96 -8.09
N ASP A 150 17.27 -12.79 -8.37
CA ASP A 150 17.29 -13.61 -9.59
C ASP A 150 16.21 -14.70 -9.57
N THR A 151 15.88 -15.20 -8.38
CA THR A 151 14.89 -16.27 -8.21
C THR A 151 13.89 -15.91 -7.10
N GLY A 152 12.64 -16.37 -7.27
CA GLY A 152 11.61 -16.30 -6.23
C GLY A 152 12.02 -17.13 -5.00
N ARG A 153 11.65 -16.64 -3.83
CA ARG A 153 11.93 -17.29 -2.55
C ARG A 153 10.74 -18.12 -2.09
N ASN A 154 10.99 -19.34 -1.64
CA ASN A 154 10.02 -20.15 -0.91
C ASN A 154 10.28 -20.01 0.60
N ALA A 155 9.32 -19.46 1.34
CA ALA A 155 9.47 -19.21 2.76
C ALA A 155 8.28 -19.79 3.54
N TYR A 156 8.51 -20.06 4.83
CA TYR A 156 7.46 -20.49 5.77
C TYR A 156 7.31 -19.44 6.87
N ALA A 157 6.10 -18.95 7.06
CA ALA A 157 5.76 -18.06 8.17
C ALA A 157 5.13 -18.88 9.30
N ALA A 158 5.82 -18.97 10.42
CA ALA A 158 5.34 -19.69 11.61
C ALA A 158 4.26 -18.87 12.35
N ASP A 159 4.40 -17.56 12.34
CA ASP A 159 3.50 -16.61 13.00
C ASP A 159 3.30 -15.33 12.17
N ARG A 160 2.46 -14.43 12.66
CA ARG A 160 2.13 -13.18 11.99
C ARG A 160 3.33 -12.25 11.83
N LYS A 161 4.20 -12.16 12.84
CA LYS A 161 5.35 -11.28 12.82
C LYS A 161 6.34 -11.71 11.72
N GLU A 162 6.56 -13.00 11.60
CA GLU A 162 7.38 -13.56 10.53
C GLU A 162 6.74 -13.35 9.16
N LEU A 163 5.40 -13.50 9.04
CA LEU A 163 4.68 -13.20 7.81
C LEU A 163 4.87 -11.74 7.41
N GLU A 164 4.68 -10.79 8.33
CA GLU A 164 4.86 -9.36 8.05
C GLU A 164 6.28 -9.04 7.59
N ARG A 165 7.30 -9.65 8.20
CA ARG A 165 8.70 -9.52 7.80
C ARG A 165 8.94 -10.06 6.38
N LEU A 166 8.43 -11.27 6.10
CA LEU A 166 8.59 -11.91 4.79
C LEU A 166 7.88 -11.13 3.67
N VAL A 167 6.71 -10.57 3.96
CA VAL A 167 5.97 -9.74 3.00
C VAL A 167 6.68 -8.40 2.76
N ALA A 168 7.21 -7.77 3.80
CA ALA A 168 7.94 -6.50 3.67
C ALA A 168 9.16 -6.62 2.74
N ASP A 169 9.83 -7.78 2.79
CA ASP A 169 10.99 -8.12 1.94
C ASP A 169 10.59 -8.95 0.70
N GLY A 170 9.29 -9.05 0.42
CA GLY A 170 8.74 -9.89 -0.65
C GLY A 170 8.95 -9.30 -2.05
N GLN A 171 9.16 -10.17 -3.03
CA GLN A 171 9.23 -9.80 -4.45
C GLN A 171 8.34 -10.70 -5.29
N TYR A 172 7.97 -10.19 -6.46
CA TYR A 172 7.15 -10.92 -7.42
C TYR A 172 7.72 -12.32 -7.70
N GLY A 173 6.84 -13.32 -7.60
CA GLY A 173 7.20 -14.73 -7.74
C GLY A 173 7.67 -15.42 -6.46
N ASP A 174 7.72 -14.71 -5.31
CA ASP A 174 7.93 -15.37 -4.02
C ASP A 174 6.71 -16.21 -3.63
N GLN A 175 6.93 -17.27 -2.87
CA GLN A 175 5.90 -18.09 -2.26
C GLN A 175 6.06 -18.09 -0.74
N ILE A 176 4.97 -17.77 -0.03
CA ILE A 176 4.92 -17.87 1.42
C ILE A 176 3.92 -18.96 1.83
N THR A 177 4.42 -19.92 2.57
CA THR A 177 3.61 -20.98 3.18
C THR A 177 3.27 -20.63 4.62
N VAL A 178 2.00 -20.76 5.01
CA VAL A 178 1.52 -20.56 6.38
C VAL A 178 0.89 -21.84 6.94
N ALA A 179 0.88 -21.99 8.25
CA ALA A 179 0.22 -23.13 8.89
C ALA A 179 -1.30 -23.09 8.69
N ASN A 180 -1.90 -21.92 8.84
CA ASN A 180 -3.33 -21.65 8.66
C ASN A 180 -3.58 -20.18 8.35
N LEU A 181 -4.77 -19.84 7.86
CA LEU A 181 -5.15 -18.47 7.47
C LEU A 181 -5.33 -17.50 8.67
N GLN A 182 -5.42 -17.98 9.90
CA GLN A 182 -5.53 -17.12 11.09
C GLN A 182 -4.29 -16.24 11.28
N ILE A 183 -3.15 -16.65 10.72
CA ILE A 183 -1.90 -15.89 10.73
C ILE A 183 -2.04 -14.57 9.94
N LEU A 184 -2.93 -14.52 8.94
CA LEU A 184 -3.16 -13.32 8.13
C LEU A 184 -3.75 -12.15 8.93
N GLY A 185 -4.56 -12.46 9.95
CA GLY A 185 -5.16 -11.43 10.77
C GLY A 185 -6.18 -11.97 11.78
N HIS A 186 -6.49 -11.17 12.81
CA HIS A 186 -7.47 -11.50 13.84
C HIS A 186 -8.92 -11.23 13.41
N ASN A 187 -9.12 -10.54 12.31
CA ASN A 187 -10.43 -10.21 11.75
C ASN A 187 -10.36 -10.09 10.24
N SER A 188 -11.51 -10.09 9.59
CA SER A 188 -11.62 -10.02 8.13
C SER A 188 -10.92 -8.78 7.52
N LYS A 189 -10.95 -7.63 8.22
CA LYS A 189 -10.27 -6.41 7.77
C LYS A 189 -8.74 -6.58 7.70
N GLU A 190 -8.15 -7.19 8.72
CA GLU A 190 -6.71 -7.44 8.76
C GLU A 190 -6.31 -8.48 7.73
N CYS A 191 -7.10 -9.56 7.58
CA CYS A 191 -6.90 -10.57 6.55
C CYS A 191 -6.92 -9.94 5.15
N THR A 192 -7.92 -9.10 4.85
CA THR A 192 -8.03 -8.40 3.56
C THR A 192 -6.82 -7.50 3.31
N LYS A 193 -6.37 -6.74 4.33
CA LYS A 193 -5.17 -5.91 4.18
C LYS A 193 -3.92 -6.74 3.87
N MET A 194 -3.75 -7.88 4.54
CA MET A 194 -2.61 -8.75 4.31
C MET A 194 -2.66 -9.39 2.92
N LEU A 195 -3.83 -9.85 2.49
CA LEU A 195 -4.02 -10.40 1.14
C LEU A 195 -3.77 -9.35 0.05
N ASN A 196 -4.23 -8.10 0.23
CA ASN A 196 -3.90 -7.00 -0.68
C ASN A 196 -2.40 -6.78 -0.77
N ARG A 197 -1.69 -6.80 0.35
CA ARG A 197 -0.22 -6.65 0.35
C ARG A 197 0.44 -7.80 -0.39
N LEU A 198 0.06 -9.05 -0.13
CA LEU A 198 0.58 -10.22 -0.84
C LEU A 198 0.38 -10.08 -2.36
N MET A 199 -0.82 -9.67 -2.79
CA MET A 199 -1.13 -9.41 -4.20
C MET A 199 -0.25 -8.29 -4.77
N HIS A 200 -0.13 -7.14 -4.11
CA HIS A 200 0.66 -6.00 -4.58
C HIS A 200 2.17 -6.29 -4.66
N TYR A 201 2.64 -7.25 -3.89
CA TYR A 201 4.02 -7.74 -3.96
C TYR A 201 4.19 -8.95 -4.89
N GLY A 202 3.09 -9.45 -5.47
CA GLY A 202 3.14 -10.60 -6.37
C GLY A 202 3.56 -11.90 -5.69
N ILE A 203 3.11 -12.10 -4.45
CA ILE A 203 3.49 -13.23 -3.61
C ILE A 203 2.40 -14.28 -3.63
N HIS A 204 2.77 -15.54 -3.91
CA HIS A 204 1.88 -16.69 -3.78
C HIS A 204 1.70 -17.07 -2.31
N LEU A 205 0.47 -17.37 -1.90
CA LEU A 205 0.14 -17.81 -0.56
C LEU A 205 -0.31 -19.26 -0.55
N VAL A 206 0.37 -20.08 0.25
CA VAL A 206 -0.02 -21.47 0.50
C VAL A 206 -0.43 -21.65 1.95
N SER A 207 -1.65 -22.12 2.21
CA SER A 207 -2.08 -22.48 3.55
C SER A 207 -2.23 -24.00 3.70
N ARG A 208 -1.49 -24.60 4.67
CA ARG A 208 -1.46 -26.05 4.87
C ARG A 208 -2.76 -26.59 5.43
N LYS A 209 -3.32 -25.93 6.45
CA LYS A 209 -4.52 -26.40 7.13
C LYS A 209 -5.75 -26.35 6.22
N GLU A 210 -5.94 -25.25 5.52
CA GLU A 210 -7.07 -25.04 4.62
C GLU A 210 -6.84 -25.65 3.24
N ARG A 211 -5.62 -26.19 2.97
CA ARG A 211 -5.21 -26.75 1.66
C ARG A 211 -5.44 -25.75 0.53
N LEU A 212 -5.15 -24.48 0.81
CA LEU A 212 -5.29 -23.38 -0.13
C LEU A 212 -3.95 -23.11 -0.77
N ASP A 213 -3.94 -23.04 -2.09
CA ASP A 213 -2.82 -22.55 -2.92
C ASP A 213 -3.35 -21.37 -3.73
N LEU A 214 -2.99 -20.16 -3.30
CA LEU A 214 -3.48 -18.91 -3.88
C LEU A 214 -2.39 -18.29 -4.75
N LYS A 215 -2.50 -18.50 -6.05
CA LYS A 215 -1.62 -17.90 -7.06
C LYS A 215 -2.05 -16.47 -7.37
N LEU A 216 -1.21 -15.73 -8.09
CA LEU A 216 -1.50 -14.32 -8.41
C LEU A 216 -2.79 -14.13 -9.21
N GLU A 217 -3.05 -14.99 -10.17
CA GLU A 217 -4.26 -15.00 -10.99
C GLU A 217 -5.54 -15.20 -10.16
N ASP A 218 -5.44 -15.95 -9.05
CA ASP A 218 -6.58 -16.27 -8.18
C ASP A 218 -7.02 -15.06 -7.34
N TYR A 219 -6.12 -14.12 -7.03
CA TYR A 219 -6.45 -12.94 -6.24
C TYR A 219 -7.57 -12.11 -6.86
N LYS A 220 -7.65 -12.01 -8.20
CA LYS A 220 -8.72 -11.28 -8.91
C LYS A 220 -10.10 -11.84 -8.58
N VAL A 221 -10.21 -13.15 -8.35
CA VAL A 221 -11.47 -13.82 -8.03
C VAL A 221 -11.73 -13.78 -6.53
N PHE A 222 -10.71 -14.01 -5.71
CA PHE A 222 -10.83 -14.10 -4.25
C PHE A 222 -11.05 -12.75 -3.57
N MET A 223 -10.40 -11.69 -4.02
CA MET A 223 -10.47 -10.39 -3.37
C MET A 223 -11.90 -9.80 -3.29
N PRO A 224 -12.71 -9.81 -4.36
CA PRO A 224 -14.11 -9.36 -4.28
C PRO A 224 -14.94 -10.18 -3.30
N VAL A 225 -14.73 -11.50 -3.23
CA VAL A 225 -15.46 -12.40 -2.32
C VAL A 225 -15.09 -12.07 -0.87
N ILE A 226 -13.81 -11.91 -0.57
CA ILE A 226 -13.32 -11.55 0.78
C ILE A 226 -13.82 -10.16 1.19
N ALA A 227 -13.83 -9.19 0.27
CA ALA A 227 -14.38 -7.86 0.53
C ALA A 227 -15.88 -7.93 0.87
N MET A 228 -16.66 -8.71 0.13
CA MET A 228 -18.07 -8.93 0.39
C MET A 228 -18.31 -9.62 1.75
N MET A 229 -17.54 -10.64 2.08
CA MET A 229 -17.61 -11.30 3.40
C MET A 229 -17.31 -10.32 4.54
N TYR A 230 -16.31 -9.44 4.35
CA TYR A 230 -15.99 -8.40 5.33
C TYR A 230 -17.16 -7.43 5.54
N GLU A 231 -17.84 -7.03 4.47
CA GLU A 231 -19.01 -6.16 4.57
C GLU A 231 -20.16 -6.83 5.32
N LEU A 232 -20.42 -8.11 5.05
CA LEU A 232 -21.43 -8.90 5.74
C LEU A 232 -21.14 -9.01 7.23
N ASP A 233 -19.91 -9.41 7.60
CA ASP A 233 -19.47 -9.47 9.00
C ASP A 233 -19.59 -8.13 9.74
N THR A 234 -19.32 -7.03 9.03
CA THR A 234 -19.42 -5.69 9.59
C THR A 234 -20.87 -5.29 9.82
N LYS A 235 -21.76 -5.61 8.87
CA LYS A 235 -23.22 -5.37 9.00
C LYS A 235 -23.81 -6.19 10.16
N GLU A 236 -23.49 -7.47 10.23
CA GLU A 236 -23.95 -8.32 11.33
C GLU A 236 -23.50 -7.83 12.71
N ARG A 237 -22.23 -7.44 12.84
CA ARG A 237 -21.72 -6.90 14.10
C ARG A 237 -22.44 -5.61 14.51
N ARG A 238 -22.67 -4.70 13.56
CA ARG A 238 -23.41 -3.45 13.82
C ARG A 238 -24.85 -3.74 14.23
N GLN A 239 -25.49 -4.69 13.57
CA GLN A 239 -26.87 -5.10 13.92
C GLN A 239 -26.93 -5.70 15.32
N LYS A 240 -26.07 -6.69 15.64
CA LYS A 240 -25.99 -7.29 16.97
C LYS A 240 -25.68 -6.27 18.07
N GLN A 241 -24.83 -5.29 17.77
CA GLN A 241 -24.52 -4.19 18.68
C GLN A 241 -25.74 -3.28 18.89
N ALA A 242 -26.46 -2.91 17.84
CA ALA A 242 -27.68 -2.11 17.92
C ALA A 242 -28.76 -2.82 18.74
N GLU A 243 -29.02 -4.10 18.46
CA GLU A 243 -29.94 -4.91 19.23
C GLU A 243 -29.55 -5.07 20.71
N GLY A 244 -28.23 -5.20 20.98
CA GLY A 244 -27.70 -5.23 22.35
C GLY A 244 -27.92 -3.91 23.10
N ILE A 245 -27.69 -2.79 22.43
CA ILE A 245 -27.96 -1.45 23.00
C ILE A 245 -29.46 -1.27 23.28
N GLU A 246 -30.33 -1.67 22.36
CA GLU A 246 -31.75 -1.56 22.50
C GLU A 246 -32.29 -2.44 23.69
N LYS A 247 -31.81 -3.67 23.77
CA LYS A 247 -32.10 -4.58 24.91
C LYS A 247 -31.60 -4.02 26.24
N ALA A 248 -30.40 -3.37 26.24
CA ALA A 248 -29.87 -2.73 27.45
C ALA A 248 -30.69 -1.51 27.87
N LYS A 249 -31.14 -0.69 26.90
CA LYS A 249 -32.02 0.44 27.12
C LYS A 249 -33.39 0.02 27.68
N SER A 250 -34.01 -1.03 27.08
CA SER A 250 -35.31 -1.51 27.52
C SER A 250 -35.27 -2.14 28.94
N LYS A 251 -34.11 -2.69 29.32
CA LYS A 251 -33.87 -3.21 30.70
C LYS A 251 -33.42 -2.12 31.68
N GLY A 252 -33.35 -0.86 31.28
CA GLY A 252 -32.93 0.25 32.14
C GLY A 252 -31.48 0.18 32.63
N VAL A 253 -30.66 -0.72 32.04
CA VAL A 253 -29.25 -0.90 32.43
C VAL A 253 -28.41 0.31 32.04
N TYR A 254 -28.82 1.03 31.00
CA TYR A 254 -28.10 2.19 30.47
C TYR A 254 -28.59 3.48 31.13
N GLN A 255 -28.14 3.73 32.35
CA GLN A 255 -28.52 4.92 33.13
C GLN A 255 -27.62 6.14 32.83
N GLY A 256 -26.72 6.05 31.89
CA GLY A 256 -25.74 7.10 31.60
C GLY A 256 -24.72 7.29 32.73
N ARG A 257 -24.00 8.40 32.73
CA ARG A 257 -23.08 8.75 33.80
C ARG A 257 -23.86 9.10 35.05
N LYS A 258 -23.63 8.40 36.16
CA LYS A 258 -24.23 8.73 37.47
C LYS A 258 -24.03 10.20 37.78
N ARG A 259 -25.08 10.87 38.23
CA ARG A 259 -25.01 12.26 38.67
C ARG A 259 -24.04 12.31 39.86
N LYS A 260 -23.18 13.33 39.90
CA LYS A 260 -22.27 13.55 41.02
C LYS A 260 -23.15 13.78 42.29
N PRO A 261 -22.95 12.99 43.35
CA PRO A 261 -23.71 13.20 44.58
C PRO A 261 -23.40 14.60 45.13
N VAL A 262 -24.40 15.33 45.46
CA VAL A 262 -24.32 16.62 46.15
C VAL A 262 -25.43 16.64 47.17
N ASP A 263 -25.14 17.19 48.34
CA ASP A 263 -26.17 17.45 49.34
C ASP A 263 -27.16 18.46 48.77
N GLU A 264 -28.44 18.04 48.61
CA GLU A 264 -29.45 18.84 47.96
C GLU A 264 -29.78 20.07 48.80
N ASN A 265 -29.78 19.98 50.15
CA ASN A 265 -30.01 21.12 51.00
C ASN A 265 -28.90 22.20 50.88
N LEU A 266 -27.67 21.73 50.82
CA LEU A 266 -26.49 22.59 50.63
C LEU A 266 -26.47 23.22 49.25
N PHE A 267 -26.96 22.48 48.25
CA PHE A 267 -27.07 23.00 46.88
C PHE A 267 -28.16 24.05 46.75
N GLU A 268 -29.33 23.81 47.33
CA GLU A 268 -30.44 24.78 47.32
C GLU A 268 -30.07 26.06 48.08
N GLU A 269 -29.39 25.96 49.22
CA GLU A 269 -28.88 27.08 49.95
C GLU A 269 -27.84 27.88 49.16
N ALA A 270 -26.89 27.21 48.53
CA ALA A 270 -25.91 27.85 47.66
C ALA A 270 -26.54 28.58 46.46
N VAL A 271 -27.57 27.96 45.82
CA VAL A 271 -28.34 28.58 44.75
C VAL A 271 -29.11 29.80 45.23
N ARG A 272 -29.78 29.73 46.39
CA ARG A 272 -30.50 30.84 46.99
C ARG A 272 -29.56 32.02 47.25
N ARG A 273 -28.46 31.78 47.91
CA ARG A 273 -27.44 32.80 48.22
C ARG A 273 -26.81 33.42 46.96
N PHE A 274 -26.54 32.61 45.96
CA PHE A 274 -26.02 33.06 44.69
C PHE A 274 -27.07 33.95 43.94
N ARG A 275 -28.32 33.53 43.88
CA ARG A 275 -29.42 34.33 43.30
C ARG A 275 -29.66 35.65 44.07
N GLY A 276 -29.50 35.59 45.41
CA GLY A 276 -29.58 36.76 46.30
C GLY A 276 -28.38 37.73 46.22
N ARG A 277 -27.34 37.37 45.42
CA ARG A 277 -26.05 38.09 45.32
C ARG A 277 -25.27 38.17 46.65
N GLU A 278 -25.52 37.24 47.57
CA GLU A 278 -24.84 37.12 48.85
C GLU A 278 -23.46 36.46 48.71
N ILE A 279 -23.29 35.62 47.72
CA ILE A 279 -22.05 34.90 47.42
C ILE A 279 -21.72 34.99 45.93
N LEU A 280 -20.42 34.91 45.61
CA LEU A 280 -19.93 34.85 44.24
C LEU A 280 -20.10 33.43 43.68
N LEU A 281 -20.05 33.29 42.34
CA LEU A 281 -20.13 32.00 41.67
C LEU A 281 -19.04 31.01 42.14
N GLU A 282 -17.82 31.50 42.34
CA GLU A 282 -16.68 30.71 42.79
C GLU A 282 -16.99 30.08 44.15
N GLU A 283 -17.49 30.85 45.08
CA GLU A 283 -17.87 30.39 46.43
C GLU A 283 -19.03 29.37 46.38
N ALA A 284 -20.01 29.58 45.51
CA ALA A 284 -21.09 28.60 45.29
C ALA A 284 -20.59 27.29 44.69
N LEU A 285 -19.57 27.31 43.81
CA LEU A 285 -18.93 26.14 43.25
C LEU A 285 -18.09 25.39 44.28
N GLU A 286 -17.37 26.08 45.14
CA GLU A 286 -16.60 25.52 46.25
C GLU A 286 -17.53 24.82 47.25
N LEU A 287 -18.60 25.48 47.69
CA LEU A 287 -19.58 24.91 48.62
C LEU A 287 -20.23 23.62 48.08
N THR A 288 -20.55 23.61 46.81
CA THR A 288 -21.24 22.45 46.20
C THR A 288 -20.32 21.42 45.59
N GLY A 289 -19.02 21.72 45.41
CA GLY A 289 -18.04 20.86 44.73
C GLY A 289 -18.39 20.52 43.30
N LEU A 290 -19.24 21.33 42.65
CA LEU A 290 -19.68 21.15 41.26
C LEU A 290 -18.84 21.97 40.28
N SER A 291 -18.76 21.51 39.03
CA SER A 291 -18.26 22.35 37.93
C SER A 291 -19.30 23.39 37.55
N LYS A 292 -18.88 24.56 37.04
CA LYS A 292 -19.73 25.65 36.57
C LYS A 292 -20.88 25.19 35.67
N ALA A 293 -20.61 24.34 34.69
CA ALA A 293 -21.62 23.80 33.79
C ALA A 293 -22.67 22.92 34.49
N THR A 294 -22.24 22.12 35.47
CA THR A 294 -23.12 21.24 36.25
C THR A 294 -23.98 22.07 37.22
N PHE A 295 -23.41 23.09 37.86
CA PHE A 295 -24.11 23.99 38.76
C PHE A 295 -25.24 24.69 38.03
N TYR A 296 -24.98 25.36 36.89
CA TYR A 296 -26.03 26.05 36.12
C TYR A 296 -27.10 25.11 35.56
N ARG A 297 -26.74 23.90 35.15
CA ARG A 297 -27.70 22.91 34.69
C ARG A 297 -28.67 22.48 35.78
N ARG A 298 -28.16 22.16 36.99
CA ARG A 298 -29.00 21.81 38.13
C ARG A 298 -29.81 23.00 38.64
N MET A 299 -29.27 24.23 38.63
CA MET A 299 -29.97 25.43 39.01
C MET A 299 -31.19 25.76 38.12
N LYS A 300 -31.20 25.23 36.86
CA LYS A 300 -32.36 25.32 35.95
C LYS A 300 -33.43 24.25 36.24
N GLU A 301 -33.06 23.19 36.94
CA GLU A 301 -33.95 22.11 37.32
C GLU A 301 -34.71 22.40 38.64
N LEU A 302 -34.25 23.40 39.44
CA LEU A 302 -34.89 24.02 40.59
C LEU A 302 -35.78 25.24 40.14
#